data_2f44fd332c1fba06af10a36348363ffa
#
_entry.id   2f44fd332c1fba06af10a36348363ffa
#
_cell.length_a   1.000
_cell.length_b   1.000
_cell.length_c   1.000
_cell.angle_alpha   90.00
_cell.angle_beta   90.00
_cell.angle_gamma   90.00
#
_symmetry.space_group_name_H-M   'P 1'
#
loop_
_entity.id
_entity.type
_entity.pdbx_description
1 polymer ?
#
loop_
_entity_poly.entity_id
_entity_poly.type
_entity_poly.pdbx_seq_one_letter_code
_entity_poly.pdbx_strand_id
1 'polypeptide(L)'
;MNFMIAGNNLVNDGNAITNFIPRIRGLYSANPEEPLRLLLEVTREGAPPQTIVWPAEQLDQLNFEKLIVGCISRDARGRSTRNLVATYLRMQLSQCDLPRGQYFDQTGWQQIDEQHCYLPDLAPENRLAEPPEGGAPPYLIAEGVSSRRLSIDATMLAGTAVEQLIETFMSNLQVYLPVWGYSLFSVCRSFLQDSGLPTACILYLIATQGFGKTATAKALCQLFDDSSGCMADVYDAGSTMSAMERALMTTRDRSVLLDDIYIGTNKAKQRERLASAAALLRFAANETQRTKTQGSKNVSVSCAAGLVVTGEIPMEASSDATRCIIVRIREKLASSSNPVDLEALRHTAATAMQGFLAWFGERYEEFCSRIKREMEAQLAAVKSAPNERVKKSLFELYWLLCRFFDYAEEVGAISVVAKNKFVQATAYSLTQVWHNIAEELRRIENCPKTIRTAIISGVEQQAFSYSTHKGCICVKLPALTKYLQALYRRSDLSEQYVAARLRQYNLLSIDASKKSTKKIHGKRCLCIPISSLKLGSHQV
;
A
#
# COMPACT_ATOMS: atom_id res chain seq x y z
N MET A 1 39.40 -7.07 -35.59
CA MET A 1 39.60 -7.11 -34.14
C MET A 1 39.77 -8.56 -33.74
N ASN A 2 40.91 -8.91 -33.21
CA ASN A 2 41.21 -10.29 -32.81
C ASN A 2 41.30 -10.36 -31.28
N PHE A 3 40.18 -10.74 -30.65
CA PHE A 3 40.12 -10.89 -29.21
C PHE A 3 40.62 -12.28 -28.80
N MET A 4 41.47 -12.32 -27.76
CA MET A 4 41.92 -13.54 -27.11
C MET A 4 42.02 -13.36 -25.60
N ILE A 5 42.05 -14.47 -24.90
CA ILE A 5 42.28 -14.50 -23.45
C ILE A 5 43.73 -14.90 -23.23
N ALA A 6 44.47 -14.08 -22.52
CA ALA A 6 45.85 -14.36 -22.13
C ALA A 6 46.03 -14.24 -20.61
N GLY A 7 46.14 -15.37 -19.92
CA GLY A 7 46.03 -15.42 -18.47
C GLY A 7 44.68 -14.92 -17.98
N ASN A 8 44.67 -13.92 -17.11
CA ASN A 8 43.48 -13.30 -16.57
C ASN A 8 43.10 -11.97 -17.26
N ASN A 9 43.61 -11.73 -18.46
CA ASN A 9 43.40 -10.50 -19.20
C ASN A 9 42.64 -10.77 -20.52
N LEU A 10 41.76 -9.88 -20.88
CA LEU A 10 41.25 -9.80 -22.24
C LEU A 10 42.23 -8.98 -23.09
N VAL A 11 42.63 -9.54 -24.22
CA VAL A 11 43.61 -8.97 -25.14
C VAL A 11 42.96 -8.73 -26.49
N ASN A 12 43.22 -7.58 -27.12
CA ASN A 12 42.83 -7.28 -28.48
C ASN A 12 44.08 -6.92 -29.33
N ASP A 13 44.27 -7.63 -30.45
CA ASP A 13 45.37 -7.43 -31.37
C ASP A 13 46.76 -7.42 -30.65
N GLY A 14 46.96 -8.34 -29.69
CA GLY A 14 48.17 -8.50 -28.90
C GLY A 14 48.33 -7.57 -27.70
N ASN A 15 47.41 -6.63 -27.46
CA ASN A 15 47.49 -5.69 -26.34
C ASN A 15 46.44 -6.04 -25.28
N ALA A 16 46.85 -6.10 -24.00
CA ALA A 16 45.93 -6.26 -22.89
C ALA A 16 45.02 -5.03 -22.80
N ILE A 17 43.71 -5.26 -22.71
CA ILE A 17 42.70 -4.21 -22.65
C ILE A 17 41.94 -4.21 -21.32
N THR A 18 42.02 -5.30 -20.55
CA THR A 18 41.51 -5.41 -19.19
C THR A 18 42.41 -6.25 -18.32
N ASN A 19 42.26 -6.14 -16.98
CA ASN A 19 42.87 -7.07 -16.00
C ASN A 19 41.84 -8.12 -15.51
N PHE A 20 40.77 -8.34 -16.28
CA PHE A 20 39.70 -9.30 -15.99
C PHE A 20 39.15 -9.88 -17.29
N ILE A 21 38.40 -10.97 -17.18
CA ILE A 21 37.75 -11.63 -18.30
C ILE A 21 36.23 -11.56 -18.06
N PRO A 22 35.48 -10.78 -18.85
CA PRO A 22 34.01 -10.80 -18.82
C PRO A 22 33.50 -11.90 -19.76
N ARG A 23 32.52 -12.68 -19.27
CA ARG A 23 31.86 -13.73 -20.05
C ARG A 23 30.35 -13.60 -19.90
N ILE A 24 29.61 -13.78 -21.00
CA ILE A 24 28.14 -13.90 -20.93
C ILE A 24 27.82 -15.35 -20.60
N ARG A 25 27.11 -15.56 -19.48
CA ARG A 25 26.68 -16.89 -19.02
C ARG A 25 25.27 -17.24 -19.48
N GLY A 26 24.41 -16.26 -19.69
CA GLY A 26 23.03 -16.49 -20.15
C GLY A 26 22.30 -15.21 -20.52
N LEU A 27 21.17 -15.40 -21.19
CA LEU A 27 20.24 -14.36 -21.64
C LEU A 27 18.90 -14.53 -20.93
N TYR A 28 18.40 -13.45 -20.34
CA TYR A 28 17.19 -13.49 -19.53
C TYR A 28 16.22 -12.39 -19.95
N SER A 29 14.92 -12.69 -19.93
CA SER A 29 13.85 -11.69 -20.12
C SER A 29 12.68 -11.98 -19.19
N ALA A 30 11.94 -10.96 -18.81
CA ALA A 30 10.72 -11.13 -18.02
C ALA A 30 9.61 -11.76 -18.89
N ASN A 31 9.55 -11.34 -20.15
CA ASN A 31 8.68 -11.94 -21.18
C ASN A 31 9.37 -11.81 -22.57
N PRO A 32 8.89 -12.53 -23.61
CA PRO A 32 9.52 -12.52 -24.94
C PRO A 32 9.63 -11.15 -25.62
N GLU A 33 8.78 -10.19 -25.24
CA GLU A 33 8.73 -8.85 -25.82
C GLU A 33 9.63 -7.83 -25.09
N GLU A 34 10.13 -8.21 -23.89
CA GLU A 34 10.96 -7.32 -23.10
C GLU A 34 12.46 -7.39 -23.45
N PRO A 35 13.20 -6.29 -23.18
CA PRO A 35 14.63 -6.24 -23.43
C PRO A 35 15.38 -7.35 -22.69
N LEU A 36 16.30 -7.99 -23.41
CA LEU A 36 17.17 -9.04 -22.84
C LEU A 36 18.10 -8.47 -21.77
N ARG A 37 18.31 -9.25 -20.73
CA ARG A 37 19.33 -9.02 -19.70
C ARG A 37 20.42 -10.07 -19.82
N LEU A 38 21.64 -9.64 -19.63
CA LEU A 38 22.82 -10.49 -19.69
C LEU A 38 23.24 -10.86 -18.26
N LEU A 39 23.42 -12.13 -17.99
CA LEU A 39 24.19 -12.59 -16.83
C LEU A 39 25.65 -12.58 -17.24
N LEU A 40 26.41 -11.66 -16.67
CA LEU A 40 27.84 -11.51 -16.92
C LEU A 40 28.61 -12.07 -15.74
N GLU A 41 29.54 -12.97 -16.01
CA GLU A 41 30.54 -13.42 -15.05
C GLU A 41 31.85 -12.70 -15.32
N VAL A 42 32.48 -12.20 -14.28
CA VAL A 42 33.76 -11.51 -14.32
C VAL A 42 34.76 -12.27 -13.48
N THR A 43 35.78 -12.81 -14.14
CA THR A 43 36.90 -13.49 -13.49
C THR A 43 38.13 -12.60 -13.46
N ARG A 44 38.82 -12.55 -12.34
CA ARG A 44 40.02 -11.76 -12.11
C ARG A 44 41.02 -12.54 -11.26
N GLU A 45 42.29 -12.30 -11.45
CA GLU A 45 43.36 -12.91 -10.66
C GLU A 45 43.21 -12.56 -9.17
N GLY A 46 43.33 -13.58 -8.33
CA GLY A 46 43.27 -13.42 -6.87
C GLY A 46 41.91 -13.06 -6.28
N ALA A 47 40.84 -13.11 -7.09
CA ALA A 47 39.48 -12.86 -6.60
C ALA A 47 38.51 -13.95 -7.08
N PRO A 48 37.47 -14.28 -6.29
CA PRO A 48 36.44 -15.19 -6.74
C PRO A 48 35.69 -14.58 -7.93
N PRO A 49 35.10 -15.39 -8.84
CA PRO A 49 34.26 -14.93 -9.91
C PRO A 49 33.09 -14.10 -9.34
N GLN A 50 32.76 -12.99 -10.01
CA GLN A 50 31.65 -12.15 -9.65
C GLN A 50 30.63 -12.09 -10.80
N THR A 51 29.36 -12.08 -10.47
CA THR A 51 28.28 -12.00 -11.45
C THR A 51 27.56 -10.66 -11.36
N ILE A 52 27.19 -10.11 -12.52
CA ILE A 52 26.35 -8.92 -12.64
C ILE A 52 25.28 -9.16 -13.68
N VAL A 53 24.10 -8.55 -13.49
CA VAL A 53 23.03 -8.55 -14.48
C VAL A 53 22.98 -7.18 -15.15
N TRP A 54 23.01 -7.16 -16.50
CA TRP A 54 23.06 -5.91 -17.25
C TRP A 54 22.13 -5.93 -18.47
N PRO A 55 21.40 -4.81 -18.78
CA PRO A 55 20.58 -4.73 -19.98
C PRO A 55 21.42 -4.88 -21.25
N ALA A 56 21.03 -5.78 -22.16
CA ALA A 56 21.78 -6.05 -23.39
C ALA A 56 21.88 -4.79 -24.30
N GLU A 57 20.84 -3.98 -24.33
CA GLU A 57 20.77 -2.72 -25.08
C GLU A 57 21.72 -1.63 -24.55
N GLN A 58 22.19 -1.74 -23.32
CA GLN A 58 23.04 -0.76 -22.64
C GLN A 58 24.50 -1.19 -22.51
N LEU A 59 24.96 -2.15 -23.31
CA LEU A 59 26.36 -2.63 -23.25
C LEU A 59 27.39 -1.51 -23.42
N ASP A 60 27.10 -0.45 -24.18
CA ASP A 60 28.00 0.70 -24.34
C ASP A 60 28.15 1.54 -23.06
N GLN A 61 27.18 1.46 -22.15
CA GLN A 61 27.18 2.16 -20.88
C GLN A 61 27.86 1.34 -19.76
N LEU A 62 28.15 0.05 -20.03
CA LEU A 62 28.73 -0.85 -19.04
C LEU A 62 30.13 -0.40 -18.61
N ASN A 63 30.32 -0.25 -17.31
CA ASN A 63 31.57 0.22 -16.72
C ASN A 63 31.98 -0.68 -15.54
N PHE A 64 32.76 -1.70 -15.83
CA PHE A 64 33.23 -2.64 -14.82
C PHE A 64 34.07 -2.00 -13.72
N GLU A 65 34.84 -0.92 -14.01
CA GLU A 65 35.60 -0.18 -12.98
C GLU A 65 34.73 0.42 -11.88
N LYS A 66 33.48 0.75 -12.23
CA LYS A 66 32.50 1.28 -11.26
C LYS A 66 31.68 0.21 -10.55
N LEU A 67 31.48 -0.94 -11.20
CA LEU A 67 30.62 -2.01 -10.71
C LEU A 67 31.37 -3.01 -9.84
N ILE A 68 32.65 -3.28 -10.17
CA ILE A 68 33.46 -4.29 -9.52
C ILE A 68 34.78 -3.67 -9.08
N VAL A 69 35.01 -3.67 -7.78
CA VAL A 69 36.25 -3.12 -7.21
C VAL A 69 37.50 -3.84 -7.76
N GLY A 70 38.43 -3.07 -8.28
CA GLY A 70 39.71 -3.57 -8.82
C GLY A 70 39.66 -4.03 -10.27
N CYS A 71 38.54 -3.97 -10.98
CA CYS A 71 38.51 -4.11 -12.43
C CYS A 71 39.08 -2.87 -13.11
N ILE A 72 39.91 -3.06 -14.13
CA ILE A 72 40.54 -2.00 -14.91
C ILE A 72 40.30 -2.28 -16.40
N SER A 73 39.70 -1.32 -17.09
CA SER A 73 39.41 -1.34 -18.53
C SER A 73 40.22 -0.24 -19.23
N ARG A 74 41.57 -0.42 -19.28
CA ARG A 74 42.52 0.54 -19.84
C ARG A 74 43.64 -0.13 -20.60
N ASP A 75 44.09 0.50 -21.67
CA ASP A 75 45.30 0.06 -22.39
C ASP A 75 46.58 0.44 -21.63
N ALA A 76 47.72 0.00 -22.12
CA ALA A 76 49.05 0.29 -21.57
C ALA A 76 49.35 1.81 -21.48
N ARG A 77 48.60 2.67 -22.21
CA ARG A 77 48.71 4.14 -22.20
C ARG A 77 47.67 4.79 -21.30
N GLY A 78 46.93 4.00 -20.52
CA GLY A 78 45.88 4.49 -19.61
C GLY A 78 44.59 4.93 -20.28
N ARG A 79 44.40 4.74 -21.59
CA ARG A 79 43.17 5.10 -22.32
C ARG A 79 42.09 4.05 -22.05
N SER A 80 40.84 4.51 -21.90
CA SER A 80 39.70 3.63 -21.66
C SER A 80 39.47 2.68 -22.83
N THR A 81 39.29 1.40 -22.51
CA THR A 81 39.03 0.30 -23.46
C THR A 81 37.59 -0.23 -23.38
N ARG A 82 36.68 0.49 -22.70
CA ARG A 82 35.27 0.08 -22.50
C ARG A 82 34.57 -0.29 -23.80
N ASN A 83 34.77 0.47 -24.86
CA ASN A 83 34.16 0.18 -26.17
C ASN A 83 34.65 -1.13 -26.76
N LEU A 84 35.92 -1.49 -26.52
CA LEU A 84 36.49 -2.79 -26.96
C LEU A 84 35.86 -3.94 -26.16
N VAL A 85 35.67 -3.75 -24.85
CA VAL A 85 34.98 -4.73 -24.00
C VAL A 85 33.54 -4.92 -24.45
N ALA A 86 32.79 -3.83 -24.72
CA ALA A 86 31.45 -3.91 -25.26
C ALA A 86 31.38 -4.63 -26.62
N THR A 87 32.37 -4.38 -27.50
CA THR A 87 32.48 -5.07 -28.80
C THR A 87 32.74 -6.56 -28.61
N TYR A 88 33.62 -6.94 -27.68
CA TYR A 88 33.87 -8.34 -27.34
C TYR A 88 32.62 -9.05 -26.83
N LEU A 89 31.86 -8.43 -25.94
CA LEU A 89 30.61 -8.98 -25.44
C LEU A 89 29.55 -9.11 -26.56
N ARG A 90 29.44 -8.15 -27.48
CA ARG A 90 28.57 -8.26 -28.68
C ARG A 90 28.97 -9.42 -29.57
N MET A 91 30.28 -9.67 -29.72
CA MET A 91 30.79 -10.82 -30.47
C MET A 91 30.36 -12.14 -29.81
N GLN A 92 30.45 -12.25 -28.49
CA GLN A 92 29.91 -13.40 -27.77
C GLN A 92 28.42 -13.60 -28.00
N LEU A 93 27.62 -12.53 -27.96
CA LEU A 93 26.18 -12.58 -28.24
C LEU A 93 25.86 -13.12 -29.63
N SER A 94 26.69 -12.83 -30.62
CA SER A 94 26.48 -13.24 -32.02
C SER A 94 27.02 -14.63 -32.36
N GLN A 95 27.99 -15.14 -31.60
CA GLN A 95 28.74 -16.35 -31.92
C GLN A 95 28.48 -17.54 -31.00
N CYS A 96 27.96 -17.30 -29.81
CA CYS A 96 27.71 -18.33 -28.82
C CYS A 96 26.23 -18.69 -28.73
N ASP A 97 25.93 -19.97 -28.66
CA ASP A 97 24.61 -20.45 -28.25
C ASP A 97 24.52 -20.31 -26.71
N LEU A 98 23.85 -19.25 -26.27
CA LEU A 98 23.78 -18.88 -24.87
C LEU A 98 22.47 -19.40 -24.26
N PRO A 99 22.54 -19.99 -23.06
CA PRO A 99 21.35 -20.39 -22.32
C PRO A 99 20.37 -19.22 -22.15
N ARG A 100 19.07 -19.51 -22.28
CA ARG A 100 18.01 -18.55 -22.08
C ARG A 100 17.20 -18.91 -20.86
N GLY A 101 16.76 -17.88 -20.11
CA GLY A 101 15.97 -18.05 -18.90
C GLY A 101 15.02 -16.89 -18.62
N GLN A 102 14.30 -16.99 -17.53
CA GLN A 102 13.40 -15.95 -17.07
C GLN A 102 14.10 -14.97 -16.12
N TYR A 103 13.68 -13.73 -16.13
CA TYR A 103 14.15 -12.67 -15.23
C TYR A 103 12.98 -12.06 -14.48
N PHE A 104 13.07 -12.05 -13.15
CA PHE A 104 12.03 -11.51 -12.27
C PHE A 104 12.57 -10.28 -11.53
N ASP A 105 11.99 -9.12 -11.79
CA ASP A 105 12.33 -7.84 -11.17
C ASP A 105 11.24 -7.30 -10.23
N GLN A 106 10.20 -8.10 -9.99
CA GLN A 106 9.08 -7.77 -9.11
C GLN A 106 8.83 -8.89 -8.10
N THR A 107 8.40 -8.50 -6.89
CA THR A 107 7.90 -9.44 -5.89
C THR A 107 6.53 -9.99 -6.28
N GLY A 108 6.03 -10.97 -5.52
CA GLY A 108 4.69 -11.50 -5.65
C GLY A 108 4.59 -12.75 -6.53
N TRP A 109 3.40 -13.02 -7.01
CA TRP A 109 3.12 -14.23 -7.77
C TRP A 109 3.79 -14.21 -9.14
N GLN A 110 4.49 -15.31 -9.43
CA GLN A 110 5.16 -15.57 -10.70
C GLN A 110 4.95 -17.04 -11.08
N GLN A 111 4.86 -17.30 -12.37
CA GLN A 111 4.81 -18.67 -12.88
C GLN A 111 6.23 -19.15 -13.20
N ILE A 112 6.65 -20.22 -12.55
CA ILE A 112 7.96 -20.84 -12.72
C ILE A 112 7.72 -22.34 -12.96
N ASP A 113 8.12 -22.85 -14.14
CA ASP A 113 7.92 -24.25 -14.55
C ASP A 113 6.49 -24.75 -14.33
N GLU A 114 5.50 -23.99 -14.83
CA GLU A 114 4.07 -24.28 -14.73
C GLU A 114 3.49 -24.22 -13.30
N GLN A 115 4.30 -23.85 -12.29
CA GLN A 115 3.86 -23.67 -10.90
C GLN A 115 3.79 -22.19 -10.55
N HIS A 116 2.76 -21.80 -9.82
CA HIS A 116 2.68 -20.46 -9.24
C HIS A 116 3.47 -20.40 -7.94
N CYS A 117 4.52 -19.56 -7.95
CA CYS A 117 5.40 -19.32 -6.81
C CYS A 117 5.30 -17.86 -6.38
N TYR A 118 5.35 -17.62 -5.07
CA TYR A 118 5.39 -16.26 -4.53
C TYR A 118 6.85 -15.84 -4.26
N LEU A 119 7.38 -14.91 -5.05
CA LEU A 119 8.77 -14.47 -4.95
C LEU A 119 8.95 -13.35 -3.92
N PRO A 120 10.08 -13.35 -3.18
CA PRO A 120 11.19 -14.31 -3.27
C PRO A 120 11.05 -15.54 -2.34
N ASP A 121 10.06 -15.57 -1.45
CA ASP A 121 10.00 -16.51 -0.32
C ASP A 121 9.78 -17.97 -0.72
N LEU A 122 9.06 -18.19 -1.81
CA LEU A 122 8.75 -19.54 -2.32
C LEU A 122 9.48 -19.85 -3.63
N ALA A 123 10.56 -19.13 -3.90
CA ALA A 123 11.43 -19.49 -5.00
C ALA A 123 12.04 -20.87 -4.74
N PRO A 124 11.99 -21.80 -5.71
CA PRO A 124 12.61 -23.11 -5.55
C PRO A 124 14.09 -22.97 -5.18
N GLU A 125 14.48 -23.49 -4.03
CA GLU A 125 15.84 -23.33 -3.48
C GLU A 125 16.94 -23.78 -4.45
N ASN A 126 16.72 -24.87 -5.16
CA ASN A 126 17.66 -25.42 -6.14
C ASN A 126 17.92 -24.53 -7.36
N ARG A 127 17.21 -23.39 -7.46
CA ARG A 127 17.28 -22.50 -8.62
C ARG A 127 17.93 -21.16 -8.30
N LEU A 128 18.02 -20.82 -7.01
CA LEU A 128 18.88 -19.74 -6.51
C LEU A 128 20.28 -20.26 -6.17
N ALA A 129 20.42 -21.58 -6.04
CA ALA A 129 21.72 -22.24 -5.85
C ALA A 129 22.59 -22.07 -7.09
N GLU A 130 23.90 -22.14 -6.89
CA GLU A 130 24.87 -22.11 -7.98
C GLU A 130 24.46 -23.09 -9.08
N PRO A 131 24.48 -22.66 -10.36
CA PRO A 131 24.14 -23.56 -11.45
C PRO A 131 25.06 -24.81 -11.41
N PRO A 132 24.56 -25.97 -11.85
CA PRO A 132 25.41 -27.15 -11.97
C PRO A 132 26.67 -26.76 -12.72
N GLU A 133 27.84 -27.29 -12.30
CA GLU A 133 29.16 -26.82 -12.73
C GLU A 133 29.21 -26.27 -14.17
N GLY A 134 29.30 -24.93 -14.28
CA GLY A 134 29.40 -24.21 -15.55
C GLY A 134 28.09 -23.87 -16.28
N GLY A 135 26.91 -24.26 -15.78
CA GLY A 135 25.61 -23.93 -16.35
C GLY A 135 25.07 -22.56 -15.89
N ALA A 136 24.22 -21.94 -16.71
CA ALA A 136 23.45 -20.76 -16.29
C ALA A 136 22.16 -21.20 -15.58
N PRO A 137 21.70 -20.47 -14.53
CA PRO A 137 20.46 -20.81 -13.85
C PRO A 137 19.25 -20.63 -14.81
N PRO A 138 18.18 -21.41 -14.67
CA PRO A 138 17.00 -21.29 -15.54
C PRO A 138 16.24 -19.98 -15.33
N TYR A 139 16.46 -19.30 -14.22
CA TYR A 139 15.90 -17.97 -13.96
C TYR A 139 16.77 -17.14 -13.02
N LEU A 140 16.58 -15.82 -13.05
CA LEU A 140 17.24 -14.85 -12.20
C LEU A 140 16.20 -14.01 -11.47
N ILE A 141 16.46 -13.71 -10.21
CA ILE A 141 15.68 -12.77 -9.40
C ILE A 141 16.53 -11.53 -9.16
N ALA A 142 15.98 -10.34 -9.44
CA ALA A 142 16.65 -9.08 -9.18
C ALA A 142 16.99 -8.93 -7.69
N GLU A 143 18.13 -8.30 -7.38
CA GLU A 143 18.56 -8.06 -6.01
C GLU A 143 17.52 -7.31 -5.18
N GLY A 144 16.85 -6.29 -5.78
CA GLY A 144 15.79 -5.54 -5.11
C GLY A 144 14.55 -6.38 -4.77
N VAL A 145 14.33 -7.51 -5.45
CA VAL A 145 13.29 -8.50 -5.14
C VAL A 145 13.78 -9.49 -4.10
N SER A 146 14.96 -10.05 -4.29
CA SER A 146 15.54 -11.05 -3.38
C SER A 146 15.81 -10.51 -1.97
N SER A 147 15.96 -9.18 -1.84
CA SER A 147 16.13 -8.51 -0.55
C SER A 147 14.84 -8.29 0.24
N ARG A 148 13.67 -8.58 -0.32
CA ARG A 148 12.36 -8.40 0.33
C ARG A 148 11.82 -9.76 0.74
N ARG A 149 11.99 -10.14 2.02
CA ARG A 149 11.57 -11.44 2.53
C ARG A 149 10.58 -11.33 3.66
N LEU A 150 9.72 -12.34 3.80
CA LEU A 150 8.86 -12.49 4.97
C LEU A 150 9.70 -12.60 6.24
N SER A 151 9.30 -11.88 7.28
CA SER A 151 9.96 -11.83 8.60
C SER A 151 9.55 -13.05 9.43
N ILE A 152 9.88 -14.25 8.95
CA ILE A 152 9.47 -15.51 9.56
C ILE A 152 10.27 -15.85 10.81
N ASP A 153 9.66 -16.64 11.70
CA ASP A 153 10.37 -17.41 12.72
C ASP A 153 10.73 -18.79 12.13
N ALA A 154 11.99 -18.95 11.74
CA ALA A 154 12.50 -20.19 11.14
C ALA A 154 12.40 -21.42 12.07
N THR A 155 12.18 -21.23 13.37
CA THR A 155 12.04 -22.31 14.34
C THR A 155 10.59 -22.76 14.54
N MET A 156 9.62 -21.96 14.04
CA MET A 156 8.19 -22.19 14.21
C MET A 156 7.59 -22.94 13.01
N LEU A 157 6.85 -23.99 13.27
CA LEU A 157 6.09 -24.69 12.24
C LEU A 157 4.88 -23.86 11.78
N ALA A 158 4.57 -23.91 10.51
CA ALA A 158 3.46 -23.15 9.93
C ALA A 158 2.11 -23.42 10.62
N GLY A 159 1.80 -24.68 10.96
CA GLY A 159 0.59 -25.03 11.71
C GLY A 159 0.53 -24.38 13.09
N THR A 160 1.64 -24.39 13.83
CA THR A 160 1.74 -23.73 15.13
C THR A 160 1.60 -22.20 15.00
N ALA A 161 2.19 -21.61 13.96
CA ALA A 161 2.03 -20.19 13.69
C ALA A 161 0.56 -19.81 13.41
N VAL A 162 -0.15 -20.63 12.62
CA VAL A 162 -1.58 -20.46 12.35
C VAL A 162 -2.41 -20.56 13.62
N GLU A 163 -2.15 -21.54 14.49
CA GLU A 163 -2.85 -21.74 15.75
C GLU A 163 -2.69 -20.50 16.65
N GLN A 164 -1.46 -20.03 16.89
CA GLN A 164 -1.18 -18.84 17.70
C GLN A 164 -1.80 -17.57 17.11
N LEU A 165 -1.79 -17.43 15.79
CA LEU A 165 -2.40 -16.29 15.11
C LEU A 165 -3.92 -16.29 15.32
N ILE A 166 -4.57 -17.46 15.22
CA ILE A 166 -6.00 -17.62 15.45
C ILE A 166 -6.36 -17.34 16.92
N GLU A 167 -5.56 -17.79 17.87
CA GLU A 167 -5.73 -17.43 19.29
C GLU A 167 -5.69 -15.91 19.50
N THR A 168 -4.77 -15.22 18.84
CA THR A 168 -4.72 -13.75 18.86
C THR A 168 -6.00 -13.13 18.30
N PHE A 169 -6.55 -13.68 17.21
CA PHE A 169 -7.82 -13.19 16.62
C PHE A 169 -8.99 -13.29 17.59
N MET A 170 -9.03 -14.34 18.44
CA MET A 170 -10.09 -14.52 19.43
C MET A 170 -10.20 -13.36 20.42
N SER A 171 -9.14 -12.61 20.66
CA SER A 171 -9.16 -11.45 21.55
C SER A 171 -9.98 -10.28 21.01
N ASN A 172 -10.04 -10.10 19.67
CA ASN A 172 -10.89 -9.10 19.01
C ASN A 172 -11.13 -9.41 17.53
N LEU A 173 -12.05 -10.34 17.25
CA LEU A 173 -12.39 -10.78 15.89
C LEU A 173 -12.81 -9.64 14.96
N GLN A 174 -13.48 -8.60 15.52
CA GLN A 174 -13.98 -7.47 14.71
C GLN A 174 -12.86 -6.57 14.16
N VAL A 175 -11.69 -6.60 14.79
CA VAL A 175 -10.51 -5.86 14.33
C VAL A 175 -9.56 -6.77 13.56
N TYR A 176 -9.19 -7.91 14.14
CA TYR A 176 -8.13 -8.73 13.58
C TYR A 176 -8.53 -9.46 12.29
N LEU A 177 -9.77 -9.95 12.16
CA LEU A 177 -10.19 -10.64 10.94
C LEU A 177 -10.22 -9.72 9.70
N PRO A 178 -10.82 -8.51 9.74
CA PRO A 178 -10.75 -7.63 8.57
C PRO A 178 -9.33 -7.17 8.23
N VAL A 179 -8.47 -6.95 9.25
CA VAL A 179 -7.07 -6.57 9.02
C VAL A 179 -6.29 -7.71 8.39
N TRP A 180 -6.42 -8.93 8.91
CA TRP A 180 -5.80 -10.11 8.32
C TRP A 180 -6.33 -10.40 6.92
N GLY A 181 -7.65 -10.31 6.72
CA GLY A 181 -8.26 -10.44 5.40
C GLY A 181 -7.67 -9.46 4.39
N TYR A 182 -7.37 -8.24 4.82
CA TYR A 182 -6.71 -7.26 3.96
C TYR A 182 -5.22 -7.59 3.72
N SER A 183 -4.54 -8.20 4.67
CA SER A 183 -3.18 -8.72 4.47
C SER A 183 -3.17 -9.80 3.39
N LEU A 184 -4.10 -10.77 3.46
CA LEU A 184 -4.31 -11.78 2.43
C LEU A 184 -4.66 -11.15 1.07
N PHE A 185 -5.56 -10.17 1.06
CA PHE A 185 -5.91 -9.40 -0.14
C PHE A 185 -4.68 -8.74 -0.77
N SER A 186 -3.79 -8.18 0.04
CA SER A 186 -2.59 -7.49 -0.44
C SER A 186 -1.61 -8.46 -1.11
N VAL A 187 -1.41 -9.66 -0.54
CA VAL A 187 -0.50 -10.68 -1.12
C VAL A 187 -1.15 -11.46 -2.27
N CYS A 188 -2.46 -11.48 -2.38
CA CYS A 188 -3.19 -12.13 -3.47
C CYS A 188 -3.69 -11.15 -4.56
N ARG A 189 -3.13 -9.94 -4.62
CA ARG A 189 -3.64 -8.90 -5.52
C ARG A 189 -3.50 -9.28 -6.99
N SER A 190 -2.36 -9.81 -7.41
CA SER A 190 -2.18 -10.31 -8.78
C SER A 190 -3.12 -11.48 -9.09
N PHE A 191 -3.29 -12.42 -8.15
CA PHE A 191 -4.27 -13.51 -8.28
C PHE A 191 -5.70 -12.98 -8.55
N LEU A 192 -6.13 -11.96 -7.80
CA LEU A 192 -7.45 -11.35 -8.01
C LEU A 192 -7.55 -10.70 -9.40
N GLN A 193 -6.49 -10.03 -9.85
CA GLN A 193 -6.42 -9.45 -11.20
C GLN A 193 -6.46 -10.50 -12.30
N ASP A 194 -5.69 -11.58 -12.17
CA ASP A 194 -5.67 -12.72 -13.10
C ASP A 194 -7.05 -13.40 -13.15
N SER A 195 -7.76 -13.42 -12.03
CA SER A 195 -9.16 -13.88 -11.94
C SER A 195 -10.16 -12.88 -12.53
N GLY A 196 -9.74 -11.71 -13.02
CA GLY A 196 -10.60 -10.66 -13.58
C GLY A 196 -11.43 -9.92 -12.52
N LEU A 197 -10.98 -9.90 -11.27
CA LEU A 197 -11.65 -9.23 -10.17
C LEU A 197 -11.03 -7.84 -9.90
N PRO A 198 -11.83 -6.86 -9.45
CA PRO A 198 -11.32 -5.56 -9.09
C PRO A 198 -10.46 -5.64 -7.81
N THR A 199 -9.40 -4.84 -7.74
CA THR A 199 -8.53 -4.75 -6.55
C THR A 199 -8.52 -3.35 -5.96
N ALA A 200 -9.67 -2.70 -5.97
CA ALA A 200 -9.83 -1.26 -5.80
C ALA A 200 -10.24 -0.86 -4.37
N CYS A 201 -9.63 -1.44 -3.35
CA CYS A 201 -9.86 -1.04 -1.96
C CYS A 201 -8.56 -0.78 -1.19
N ILE A 202 -8.67 -0.06 -0.10
CA ILE A 202 -7.62 0.24 0.86
C ILE A 202 -8.11 -0.07 2.28
N LEU A 203 -7.21 -0.45 3.17
CA LEU A 203 -7.52 -0.61 4.58
C LEU A 203 -7.32 0.72 5.31
N TYR A 204 -8.32 1.18 6.04
CA TYR A 204 -8.21 2.36 6.90
C TYR A 204 -8.55 2.03 8.35
N LEU A 205 -7.52 2.05 9.20
CA LEU A 205 -7.64 1.83 10.64
C LEU A 205 -7.86 3.17 11.36
N ILE A 206 -9.02 3.32 11.99
CA ILE A 206 -9.38 4.54 12.72
C ILE A 206 -9.43 4.24 14.22
N ALA A 207 -8.65 4.97 15.00
CA ALA A 207 -8.68 4.89 16.45
C ALA A 207 -8.14 6.17 17.11
N THR A 208 -8.51 6.40 18.34
CA THR A 208 -7.84 7.37 19.22
C THR A 208 -6.38 6.99 19.42
N GLN A 209 -5.53 7.97 19.70
CA GLN A 209 -4.12 7.76 20.02
C GLN A 209 -3.96 6.73 21.16
N GLY A 210 -3.01 5.82 21.01
CA GLY A 210 -2.72 4.79 22.02
C GLY A 210 -3.65 3.56 22.01
N PHE A 211 -4.57 3.43 21.05
CA PHE A 211 -5.47 2.26 20.95
C PHE A 211 -4.90 1.09 20.15
N GLY A 212 -3.68 1.19 19.62
CA GLY A 212 -2.99 0.10 18.95
C GLY A 212 -3.14 0.03 17.44
N LYS A 213 -3.70 1.07 16.76
CA LYS A 213 -3.89 1.09 15.30
C LYS A 213 -2.62 0.80 14.49
N THR A 214 -1.55 1.57 14.75
CA THR A 214 -0.25 1.43 14.08
C THR A 214 0.39 0.08 14.38
N ALA A 215 0.32 -0.33 15.62
CA ALA A 215 0.85 -1.59 16.11
C ALA A 215 0.20 -2.79 15.39
N THR A 216 -1.13 -2.80 15.30
CA THR A 216 -1.89 -3.84 14.58
C THR A 216 -1.58 -3.84 13.08
N ALA A 217 -1.51 -2.65 12.46
CA ALA A 217 -1.15 -2.53 11.04
C ALA A 217 0.25 -3.11 10.77
N LYS A 218 1.23 -2.79 11.61
CA LYS A 218 2.60 -3.32 11.51
C LYS A 218 2.65 -4.82 11.71
N ALA A 219 2.01 -5.33 12.76
CA ALA A 219 2.06 -6.75 13.08
C ALA A 219 1.37 -7.66 12.05
N LEU A 220 0.27 -7.22 11.44
CA LEU A 220 -0.53 -8.07 10.55
C LEU A 220 -0.42 -7.72 9.06
N CYS A 221 0.04 -6.52 8.70
CA CYS A 221 0.13 -6.12 7.29
C CYS A 221 1.55 -5.84 6.81
N GLN A 222 2.52 -5.54 7.70
CA GLN A 222 3.90 -5.27 7.32
C GLN A 222 4.79 -6.48 7.61
N LEU A 223 4.55 -7.56 6.86
CA LEU A 223 5.15 -8.87 7.11
C LEU A 223 6.55 -9.04 6.49
N PHE A 224 7.00 -8.08 5.67
CA PHE A 224 8.25 -8.18 4.92
C PHE A 224 9.32 -7.26 5.50
N ASP A 225 10.56 -7.76 5.50
CA ASP A 225 11.76 -6.99 5.82
C ASP A 225 12.53 -6.62 4.56
N ASP A 226 13.36 -5.61 4.66
CA ASP A 226 14.35 -5.26 3.64
C ASP A 226 15.68 -5.98 3.87
N SER A 227 16.67 -5.69 3.03
CA SER A 227 18.01 -6.30 3.12
C SER A 227 18.76 -5.98 4.43
N SER A 228 18.33 -4.98 5.18
CA SER A 228 18.89 -4.63 6.49
C SER A 228 18.19 -5.30 7.67
N GLY A 229 17.15 -6.11 7.41
CA GLY A 229 16.29 -6.71 8.42
C GLY A 229 15.32 -5.73 9.03
N CYS A 230 15.11 -4.56 8.42
CA CYS A 230 14.14 -3.58 8.86
C CYS A 230 12.81 -3.78 8.14
N MET A 231 11.72 -3.45 8.83
CA MET A 231 10.37 -3.49 8.26
C MET A 231 10.29 -2.66 6.97
N ALA A 232 9.94 -3.30 5.87
CA ALA A 232 9.84 -2.66 4.56
C ALA A 232 8.54 -1.86 4.40
N ASP A 233 8.56 -0.90 3.46
CA ASP A 233 7.38 -0.24 2.91
C ASP A 233 6.49 0.49 3.95
N VAL A 234 7.09 1.05 5.00
CA VAL A 234 6.43 1.87 6.03
C VAL A 234 6.78 3.34 5.80
N TYR A 235 5.76 4.18 5.65
CA TYR A 235 5.87 5.61 5.40
C TYR A 235 5.06 6.40 6.43
N ASP A 236 5.55 7.55 6.82
CA ASP A 236 4.81 8.50 7.66
C ASP A 236 4.15 9.60 6.81
N ALA A 237 3.28 10.38 7.42
CA ALA A 237 2.62 11.52 6.75
C ALA A 237 3.58 12.65 6.36
N GLY A 238 4.87 12.59 6.71
CA GLY A 238 5.93 13.51 6.29
C GLY A 238 6.62 13.06 5.01
N SER A 239 6.42 11.83 4.59
CA SER A 239 7.01 11.29 3.35
C SER A 239 6.48 12.03 2.11
N THR A 240 7.33 12.19 1.10
CA THR A 240 6.93 12.88 -0.12
C THR A 240 5.92 12.07 -0.93
N MET A 241 4.97 12.75 -1.57
CA MET A 241 3.97 12.13 -2.44
C MET A 241 4.60 11.22 -3.51
N SER A 242 5.69 11.69 -4.13
CA SER A 242 6.40 10.93 -5.16
C SER A 242 7.05 9.65 -4.63
N ALA A 243 7.57 9.66 -3.40
CA ALA A 243 8.14 8.46 -2.77
C ALA A 243 7.04 7.41 -2.50
N MET A 244 5.91 7.85 -1.94
CA MET A 244 4.76 6.98 -1.65
C MET A 244 4.11 6.42 -2.93
N GLU A 245 3.93 7.25 -3.96
CA GLU A 245 3.44 6.77 -5.26
C GLU A 245 4.41 5.76 -5.89
N ARG A 246 5.73 6.01 -5.81
CA ARG A 246 6.73 5.05 -6.28
C ARG A 246 6.61 3.72 -5.54
N ALA A 247 6.50 3.74 -4.22
CA ALA A 247 6.30 2.54 -3.42
C ALA A 247 5.06 1.77 -3.87
N LEU A 248 3.90 2.44 -4.03
CA LEU A 248 2.67 1.81 -4.49
C LEU A 248 2.76 1.21 -5.90
N MET A 249 3.66 1.72 -6.74
CA MET A 249 3.89 1.21 -8.10
C MET A 249 4.86 0.03 -8.14
N THR A 250 5.88 0.04 -7.30
CA THR A 250 6.99 -0.95 -7.33
C THR A 250 6.79 -2.10 -6.36
N THR A 251 5.95 -1.92 -5.33
CA THR A 251 5.60 -2.96 -4.37
C THR A 251 4.46 -3.80 -4.93
N ARG A 252 4.78 -4.98 -5.49
CA ARG A 252 3.76 -5.89 -6.03
C ARG A 252 3.43 -6.97 -5.00
N ASP A 253 2.12 -7.28 -4.87
CA ASP A 253 1.59 -8.32 -3.98
C ASP A 253 2.05 -8.20 -2.53
N ARG A 254 2.18 -6.98 -2.03
CA ARG A 254 2.48 -6.64 -0.65
C ARG A 254 1.73 -5.39 -0.24
N SER A 255 1.70 -5.10 1.05
CA SER A 255 1.10 -3.87 1.56
C SER A 255 2.15 -2.76 1.77
N VAL A 256 1.73 -1.52 1.51
CA VAL A 256 2.43 -0.29 1.88
C VAL A 256 1.64 0.36 3.02
N LEU A 257 2.30 0.68 4.13
CA LEU A 257 1.70 1.37 5.27
C LEU A 257 1.98 2.87 5.21
N LEU A 258 0.90 3.66 5.18
CA LEU A 258 0.93 5.08 5.49
C LEU A 258 0.49 5.28 6.94
N ASP A 259 1.48 5.46 7.81
CA ASP A 259 1.24 5.58 9.24
C ASP A 259 0.90 7.01 9.64
N ASP A 260 -0.08 7.13 10.51
CA ASP A 260 -0.53 8.32 11.20
C ASP A 260 -0.78 9.54 10.29
N ILE A 261 -1.94 9.58 9.65
CA ILE A 261 -2.44 10.82 9.04
C ILE A 261 -2.83 11.78 10.18
N TYR A 262 -1.80 12.30 10.89
CA TYR A 262 -1.98 13.23 12.00
C TYR A 262 -2.21 14.65 11.51
N ILE A 263 -3.14 15.34 12.17
CA ILE A 263 -3.41 16.75 11.93
C ILE A 263 -2.51 17.58 12.85
N GLY A 264 -1.35 18.00 12.34
CA GLY A 264 -0.48 18.90 13.08
C GLY A 264 -1.08 20.29 13.30
N THR A 265 -0.47 21.11 14.16
CA THR A 265 -0.92 22.46 14.51
C THR A 265 -0.87 23.49 13.37
N ASN A 266 -0.09 23.24 12.31
CA ASN A 266 0.04 24.12 11.16
C ASN A 266 -1.03 23.83 10.10
N LYS A 267 -2.00 24.73 9.96
CA LYS A 267 -3.18 24.61 9.09
C LYS A 267 -2.87 24.46 7.59
N ALA A 268 -1.83 25.09 7.09
CA ALA A 268 -1.44 25.00 5.68
C ALA A 268 -0.88 23.62 5.35
N LYS A 269 0.08 23.15 6.17
CA LYS A 269 0.66 21.80 6.03
C LYS A 269 -0.38 20.69 6.22
N GLN A 270 -1.37 20.92 7.09
CA GLN A 270 -2.47 19.98 7.30
C GLN A 270 -3.33 19.78 6.05
N ARG A 271 -3.76 20.88 5.40
CA ARG A 271 -4.53 20.82 4.15
C ARG A 271 -3.77 20.11 3.04
N GLU A 272 -2.50 20.41 2.93
CA GLU A 272 -1.61 19.79 1.96
C GLU A 272 -1.50 18.27 2.20
N ARG A 273 -1.29 17.84 3.45
CA ARG A 273 -1.23 16.41 3.84
C ARG A 273 -2.54 15.68 3.57
N LEU A 274 -3.68 16.28 3.94
CA LEU A 274 -5.00 15.68 3.67
C LEU A 274 -5.27 15.57 2.16
N ALA A 275 -4.91 16.58 1.38
CA ALA A 275 -5.04 16.53 -0.08
C ALA A 275 -4.13 15.47 -0.69
N SER A 276 -2.88 15.36 -0.20
CA SER A 276 -1.93 14.33 -0.61
C SER A 276 -2.42 12.93 -0.25
N ALA A 277 -2.89 12.73 0.98
CA ALA A 277 -3.48 11.47 1.40
C ALA A 277 -4.68 11.09 0.52
N ALA A 278 -5.63 12.00 0.29
CA ALA A 278 -6.79 11.74 -0.59
C ALA A 278 -6.37 11.41 -2.03
N ALA A 279 -5.30 12.02 -2.54
CA ALA A 279 -4.76 11.71 -3.86
C ALA A 279 -4.13 10.31 -3.91
N LEU A 280 -3.38 9.91 -2.87
CA LEU A 280 -2.84 8.54 -2.74
C LEU A 280 -3.94 7.50 -2.62
N LEU A 281 -4.96 7.75 -1.80
CA LEU A 281 -6.12 6.88 -1.65
C LEU A 281 -6.80 6.63 -3.01
N ARG A 282 -6.99 7.69 -3.79
CA ARG A 282 -7.57 7.57 -5.14
C ARG A 282 -6.65 6.84 -6.11
N PHE A 283 -5.35 7.05 -6.03
CA PHE A 283 -4.38 6.32 -6.85
C PHE A 283 -4.38 4.83 -6.52
N ALA A 284 -4.31 4.48 -5.23
CA ALA A 284 -4.29 3.08 -4.77
C ALA A 284 -5.60 2.32 -5.05
N ALA A 285 -6.75 3.04 -4.99
CA ALA A 285 -8.07 2.44 -5.18
C ALA A 285 -8.64 2.58 -6.60
N ASN A 286 -7.92 3.21 -7.52
CA ASN A 286 -8.34 3.29 -8.92
C ASN A 286 -7.53 2.27 -9.73
N GLU A 287 -8.22 1.44 -10.49
CA GLU A 287 -7.63 0.50 -11.43
C GLU A 287 -7.12 1.20 -12.71
N THR A 288 -7.45 2.50 -12.86
CA THR A 288 -7.04 3.28 -14.02
C THR A 288 -5.56 3.65 -13.92
N GLN A 289 -4.85 3.37 -14.99
CA GLN A 289 -3.47 3.79 -15.16
C GLN A 289 -3.35 5.32 -15.17
N ARG A 290 -2.34 5.83 -14.49
CA ARG A 290 -1.95 7.25 -14.59
C ARG A 290 -0.78 7.39 -15.54
N THR A 291 -0.86 8.37 -16.43
CA THR A 291 0.27 8.71 -17.29
C THR A 291 1.22 9.64 -16.52
N LYS A 292 2.49 9.25 -16.42
CA LYS A 292 3.56 10.11 -15.91
C LYS A 292 4.59 10.35 -16.99
N THR A 293 5.07 11.59 -17.10
CA THR A 293 6.19 11.93 -17.97
C THR A 293 7.50 11.60 -17.25
N GLN A 294 8.28 10.68 -17.82
CA GLN A 294 9.61 10.32 -17.33
C GLN A 294 10.62 10.63 -18.43
N GLY A 295 11.35 11.73 -18.27
CA GLY A 295 12.15 12.30 -19.35
C GLY A 295 11.26 12.75 -20.51
N SER A 296 11.51 12.24 -21.71
CA SER A 296 10.71 12.49 -22.93
C SER A 296 9.59 11.47 -23.20
N LYS A 297 9.44 10.45 -22.35
CA LYS A 297 8.45 9.37 -22.52
C LYS A 297 7.30 9.48 -21.53
N ASN A 298 6.09 9.22 -22.01
CA ASN A 298 4.92 9.04 -21.17
C ASN A 298 4.82 7.57 -20.77
N VAL A 299 4.89 7.30 -19.47
CA VAL A 299 4.78 5.95 -18.91
C VAL A 299 3.43 5.82 -18.21
N SER A 300 2.69 4.79 -18.55
CA SER A 300 1.45 4.45 -17.89
C SER A 300 1.75 3.65 -16.61
N VAL A 301 1.23 4.09 -15.48
CA VAL A 301 1.53 3.49 -14.17
C VAL A 301 0.25 3.16 -13.42
N SER A 302 0.21 1.98 -12.81
CA SER A 302 -0.88 1.50 -11.96
C SER A 302 -0.37 1.18 -10.55
N CYS A 303 -1.28 1.10 -9.59
CA CYS A 303 -0.95 0.65 -8.25
C CYS A 303 -0.86 -0.87 -8.21
N ALA A 304 0.26 -1.42 -7.76
CA ALA A 304 0.49 -2.84 -7.60
C ALA A 304 0.39 -3.31 -6.13
N ALA A 305 0.44 -2.38 -5.17
CA ALA A 305 0.44 -2.66 -3.73
C ALA A 305 -0.96 -2.56 -3.10
N GLY A 306 -1.19 -3.26 -2.01
CA GLY A 306 -2.23 -2.93 -1.05
C GLY A 306 -1.84 -1.68 -0.24
N LEU A 307 -2.75 -0.74 -0.02
CA LEU A 307 -2.49 0.43 0.82
C LEU A 307 -3.19 0.30 2.17
N VAL A 308 -2.41 0.32 3.24
CA VAL A 308 -2.88 0.38 4.62
C VAL A 308 -2.67 1.80 5.15
N VAL A 309 -3.68 2.37 5.76
CA VAL A 309 -3.63 3.72 6.32
C VAL A 309 -4.06 3.69 7.78
N THR A 310 -3.36 4.40 8.65
CA THR A 310 -3.77 4.62 10.02
C THR A 310 -4.08 6.10 10.27
N GLY A 311 -5.06 6.38 11.11
CA GLY A 311 -5.40 7.75 11.43
C GLY A 311 -6.43 7.89 12.55
N GLU A 312 -6.63 9.12 13.01
CA GLU A 312 -7.63 9.46 14.02
C GLU A 312 -8.88 10.09 13.41
N ILE A 313 -8.79 10.50 12.14
CA ILE A 313 -9.78 11.33 11.49
C ILE A 313 -10.53 10.53 10.43
N PRO A 314 -11.85 10.59 10.42
CA PRO A 314 -12.66 10.00 9.36
C PRO A 314 -12.47 10.70 8.01
N MET A 315 -12.85 10.01 6.93
CA MET A 315 -12.83 10.57 5.58
C MET A 315 -13.75 11.79 5.45
N GLU A 316 -13.35 12.79 4.66
CA GLU A 316 -14.16 14.00 4.42
C GLU A 316 -15.08 13.85 3.20
N ALA A 317 -14.74 13.01 2.23
CA ALA A 317 -15.50 12.81 1.01
C ALA A 317 -16.11 11.40 0.93
N SER A 318 -17.38 11.30 0.54
CA SER A 318 -18.07 10.03 0.33
C SER A 318 -17.37 9.15 -0.70
N SER A 319 -16.81 9.75 -1.76
CA SER A 319 -16.04 9.04 -2.78
C SER A 319 -14.77 8.37 -2.23
N ASP A 320 -14.18 8.91 -1.17
CA ASP A 320 -12.98 8.33 -0.55
C ASP A 320 -13.39 7.26 0.47
N ALA A 321 -14.46 7.49 1.24
CA ALA A 321 -15.01 6.50 2.17
C ALA A 321 -15.44 5.20 1.47
N THR A 322 -16.01 5.29 0.25
CA THR A 322 -16.40 4.10 -0.55
C THR A 322 -15.23 3.33 -1.17
N ARG A 323 -14.00 3.79 -0.99
CA ARG A 323 -12.77 3.10 -1.39
C ARG A 323 -12.08 2.40 -0.22
N CYS A 324 -12.58 2.62 0.99
CA CYS A 324 -11.93 2.16 2.21
C CYS A 324 -12.68 1.01 2.86
N ILE A 325 -11.94 -0.01 3.26
CA ILE A 325 -12.34 -0.97 4.28
C ILE A 325 -12.06 -0.30 5.63
N ILE A 326 -13.11 0.23 6.28
CA ILE A 326 -12.96 1.03 7.50
C ILE A 326 -13.07 0.13 8.73
N VAL A 327 -11.96 -0.05 9.44
CA VAL A 327 -11.91 -0.75 10.72
C VAL A 327 -11.75 0.27 11.85
N ARG A 328 -12.73 0.31 12.75
CA ARG A 328 -12.70 1.19 13.93
C ARG A 328 -12.26 0.41 15.16
N ILE A 329 -11.17 0.83 15.77
CA ILE A 329 -10.70 0.29 17.04
C ILE A 329 -11.28 1.17 18.14
N ARG A 330 -12.26 0.64 18.87
CA ARG A 330 -13.03 1.40 19.88
C ARG A 330 -12.47 1.24 21.30
N GLU A 331 -11.66 0.20 21.53
CA GLU A 331 -11.05 -0.13 22.80
C GLU A 331 -9.55 -0.39 22.62
N LYS A 332 -8.76 -0.23 23.67
CA LYS A 332 -7.34 -0.58 23.64
C LYS A 332 -7.18 -2.07 23.34
N LEU A 333 -6.43 -2.40 22.30
CA LEU A 333 -6.18 -3.79 21.90
C LEU A 333 -5.19 -4.51 22.84
N ALA A 334 -4.31 -3.77 23.52
CA ALA A 334 -3.44 -4.29 24.55
C ALA A 334 -3.86 -3.73 25.91
N SER A 335 -4.18 -4.58 26.87
CA SER A 335 -4.32 -4.16 28.26
C SER A 335 -2.94 -4.14 28.94
N SER A 336 -2.78 -3.31 29.96
CA SER A 336 -1.55 -3.27 30.78
C SER A 336 -1.24 -4.60 31.48
N SER A 337 -2.23 -5.50 31.57
CA SER A 337 -2.11 -6.82 32.20
C SER A 337 -1.63 -7.92 31.24
N ASN A 338 -1.69 -7.71 29.93
CA ASN A 338 -1.20 -8.66 28.95
C ASN A 338 -0.77 -7.92 27.66
N PRO A 339 0.43 -7.31 27.64
CA PRO A 339 0.94 -6.66 26.45
C PRO A 339 1.16 -7.73 25.38
N VAL A 340 0.46 -7.59 24.24
CA VAL A 340 0.77 -8.41 23.05
C VAL A 340 2.17 -7.99 22.58
N ASP A 341 3.09 -8.94 22.53
CA ASP A 341 4.37 -8.73 21.86
C ASP A 341 4.10 -8.63 20.34
N LEU A 342 4.16 -7.41 19.85
CA LEU A 342 3.80 -7.10 18.46
C LEU A 342 4.84 -7.58 17.45
N GLU A 343 6.09 -7.70 17.88
CA GLU A 343 7.15 -8.22 17.04
C GLU A 343 7.03 -9.75 16.94
N ALA A 344 6.82 -10.45 18.04
CA ALA A 344 6.51 -11.87 18.03
C ALA A 344 5.25 -12.18 17.20
N LEU A 345 4.18 -11.36 17.36
CA LEU A 345 2.96 -11.50 16.54
C LEU A 345 3.26 -11.32 15.05
N ARG A 346 4.14 -10.40 14.68
CA ARG A 346 4.53 -10.16 13.30
C ARG A 346 5.25 -11.36 12.70
N HIS A 347 6.21 -11.95 13.43
CA HIS A 347 6.92 -13.15 13.00
C HIS A 347 5.98 -14.34 12.88
N THR A 348 5.08 -14.53 13.83
CA THR A 348 4.02 -15.54 13.79
C THR A 348 3.12 -15.37 12.55
N ALA A 349 2.67 -14.13 12.30
CA ALA A 349 1.84 -13.81 11.14
C ALA A 349 2.58 -14.04 9.80
N ALA A 350 3.87 -13.67 9.73
CA ALA A 350 4.70 -13.91 8.54
C ALA A 350 4.93 -15.40 8.28
N THR A 351 5.17 -16.20 9.33
CA THR A 351 5.33 -17.65 9.21
C THR A 351 4.02 -18.32 8.77
N ALA A 352 2.88 -17.92 9.34
CA ALA A 352 1.56 -18.39 8.90
C ALA A 352 1.27 -18.01 7.44
N MET A 353 1.65 -16.79 7.04
CA MET A 353 1.51 -16.29 5.66
C MET A 353 2.36 -17.10 4.69
N GLN A 354 3.61 -17.43 5.03
CA GLN A 354 4.48 -18.24 4.18
C GLN A 354 3.85 -19.61 3.87
N GLY A 355 3.35 -20.30 4.91
CA GLY A 355 2.67 -21.59 4.72
C GLY A 355 1.40 -21.46 3.89
N PHE A 356 0.60 -20.39 4.12
CA PHE A 356 -0.59 -20.13 3.32
C PHE A 356 -0.25 -19.87 1.85
N LEU A 357 0.77 -19.08 1.55
CA LEU A 357 1.18 -18.78 0.18
C LEU A 357 1.67 -20.05 -0.56
N ALA A 358 2.41 -20.94 0.12
CA ALA A 358 2.81 -22.22 -0.46
C ALA A 358 1.59 -23.06 -0.83
N TRP A 359 0.67 -23.26 0.13
CA TRP A 359 -0.58 -24.00 -0.05
C TRP A 359 -1.47 -23.40 -1.14
N PHE A 360 -1.55 -22.07 -1.20
CA PHE A 360 -2.36 -21.33 -2.18
C PHE A 360 -1.78 -21.45 -3.59
N GLY A 361 -0.45 -21.38 -3.73
CA GLY A 361 0.25 -21.51 -5.01
C GLY A 361 -0.01 -22.82 -5.72
N GLU A 362 -0.05 -23.94 -4.96
CA GLU A 362 -0.40 -25.26 -5.50
C GLU A 362 -1.83 -25.32 -6.09
N ARG A 363 -2.72 -24.42 -5.64
CA ARG A 363 -4.16 -24.39 -5.99
C ARG A 363 -4.53 -23.13 -6.79
N TYR A 364 -3.55 -22.38 -7.25
CA TYR A 364 -3.74 -21.05 -7.85
C TYR A 364 -4.73 -21.10 -9.02
N GLU A 365 -4.50 -21.99 -10.00
CA GLU A 365 -5.34 -22.12 -11.20
C GLU A 365 -6.76 -22.61 -10.86
N GLU A 366 -6.87 -23.56 -9.94
CA GLU A 366 -8.18 -24.00 -9.44
C GLU A 366 -8.95 -22.82 -8.85
N PHE A 367 -8.29 -22.04 -8.00
CA PHE A 367 -8.89 -20.89 -7.35
C PHE A 367 -9.26 -19.78 -8.33
N CYS A 368 -8.43 -19.51 -9.35
CA CYS A 368 -8.77 -18.57 -10.42
C CYS A 368 -10.08 -18.96 -11.13
N SER A 369 -10.25 -20.24 -11.42
CA SER A 369 -11.46 -20.76 -12.09
C SER A 369 -12.72 -20.69 -11.23
N ARG A 370 -12.58 -20.73 -9.90
CA ARG A 370 -13.69 -20.85 -8.93
C ARG A 370 -14.16 -19.49 -8.41
N ILE A 371 -13.24 -18.60 -8.07
CA ILE A 371 -13.55 -17.39 -7.30
C ILE A 371 -14.61 -16.51 -7.98
N LYS A 372 -14.52 -16.32 -9.29
CA LYS A 372 -15.47 -15.47 -10.02
C LYS A 372 -16.90 -15.99 -9.92
N ARG A 373 -17.08 -17.30 -10.15
CA ARG A 373 -18.39 -17.97 -10.07
C ARG A 373 -18.95 -17.92 -8.64
N GLU A 374 -18.11 -18.20 -7.64
CA GLU A 374 -18.50 -18.18 -6.23
C GLU A 374 -18.90 -16.76 -5.79
N MET A 375 -18.15 -15.74 -6.22
CA MET A 375 -18.49 -14.35 -5.95
C MET A 375 -19.78 -13.91 -6.63
N GLU A 376 -20.00 -14.23 -7.89
CA GLU A 376 -21.23 -13.89 -8.62
C GLU A 376 -22.46 -14.46 -7.94
N ALA A 377 -22.41 -15.74 -7.51
CA ALA A 377 -23.49 -16.38 -6.80
C ALA A 377 -23.80 -15.70 -5.45
N GLN A 378 -22.76 -15.35 -4.68
CA GLN A 378 -22.92 -14.68 -3.39
C GLN A 378 -23.41 -13.23 -3.56
N LEU A 379 -22.87 -12.48 -4.53
CA LEU A 379 -23.28 -11.11 -4.83
C LEU A 379 -24.76 -11.04 -5.23
N ALA A 380 -25.26 -12.02 -5.99
CA ALA A 380 -26.66 -12.11 -6.37
C ALA A 380 -27.61 -12.30 -5.17
N ALA A 381 -27.14 -12.96 -4.10
CA ALA A 381 -27.92 -13.18 -2.89
C ALA A 381 -28.08 -11.89 -2.03
N VAL A 382 -27.20 -10.90 -2.16
CA VAL A 382 -27.24 -9.66 -1.38
C VAL A 382 -28.01 -8.57 -2.12
N LYS A 383 -29.29 -8.40 -1.75
CA LYS A 383 -30.24 -7.51 -2.45
C LYS A 383 -30.08 -6.01 -2.19
N SER A 384 -29.39 -5.60 -1.13
CA SER A 384 -29.24 -4.17 -0.78
C SER A 384 -27.80 -3.85 -0.42
N ALA A 385 -27.11 -3.15 -1.30
CA ALA A 385 -25.78 -2.63 -1.04
C ALA A 385 -25.77 -1.12 -1.29
N PRO A 386 -25.32 -0.28 -0.32
CA PRO A 386 -25.18 1.15 -0.57
C PRO A 386 -24.09 1.46 -1.60
N ASN A 387 -23.15 0.54 -1.84
CA ASN A 387 -22.08 0.73 -2.81
C ASN A 387 -21.54 -0.62 -3.33
N GLU A 388 -21.62 -0.85 -4.64
CA GLU A 388 -21.17 -2.09 -5.27
C GLU A 388 -19.66 -2.34 -5.15
N ARG A 389 -18.83 -1.29 -5.11
CA ARG A 389 -17.38 -1.41 -4.92
C ARG A 389 -17.07 -2.01 -3.54
N VAL A 390 -17.62 -1.41 -2.49
CA VAL A 390 -17.44 -1.90 -1.11
C VAL A 390 -17.92 -3.34 -0.99
N LYS A 391 -19.08 -3.64 -1.58
CA LYS A 391 -19.64 -5.00 -1.59
C LYS A 391 -18.66 -6.00 -2.18
N LYS A 392 -18.11 -5.73 -3.37
CA LYS A 392 -17.12 -6.59 -4.02
C LYS A 392 -15.90 -6.79 -3.16
N SER A 393 -15.30 -5.70 -2.65
CA SER A 393 -14.10 -5.79 -1.81
C SER A 393 -14.32 -6.57 -0.51
N LEU A 394 -15.48 -6.45 0.13
CA LEU A 394 -15.81 -7.26 1.31
C LEU A 394 -15.95 -8.75 0.97
N PHE A 395 -16.44 -9.08 -0.24
CA PHE A 395 -16.49 -10.47 -0.68
C PHE A 395 -15.11 -11.03 -0.99
N GLU A 396 -14.21 -10.25 -1.58
CA GLU A 396 -12.83 -10.65 -1.81
C GLU A 396 -12.14 -10.98 -0.47
N LEU A 397 -12.29 -10.10 0.54
CA LEU A 397 -11.78 -10.37 1.88
C LEU A 397 -12.41 -11.62 2.51
N TYR A 398 -13.72 -11.76 2.39
CA TYR A 398 -14.44 -12.94 2.91
C TYR A 398 -13.95 -14.23 2.27
N TRP A 399 -13.83 -14.24 0.94
CA TRP A 399 -13.38 -15.41 0.21
C TRP A 399 -11.96 -15.81 0.59
N LEU A 400 -11.04 -14.87 0.66
CA LEU A 400 -9.65 -15.11 1.06
C LEU A 400 -9.53 -15.59 2.50
N LEU A 401 -10.32 -15.05 3.43
CA LEU A 401 -10.37 -15.54 4.81
C LEU A 401 -10.92 -16.97 4.88
N CYS A 402 -11.92 -17.31 4.09
CA CYS A 402 -12.39 -18.69 3.99
C CYS A 402 -11.28 -19.63 3.50
N ARG A 403 -10.50 -19.24 2.48
CA ARG A 403 -9.34 -20.02 2.01
C ARG A 403 -8.26 -20.14 3.10
N PHE A 404 -8.01 -19.09 3.86
CA PHE A 404 -7.10 -19.18 5.00
C PHE A 404 -7.58 -20.18 6.05
N PHE A 405 -8.88 -20.24 6.34
CA PHE A 405 -9.42 -21.24 7.28
C PHE A 405 -9.47 -22.65 6.68
N ASP A 406 -9.59 -22.80 5.36
CA ASP A 406 -9.40 -24.11 4.71
C ASP A 406 -7.96 -24.60 4.90
N TYR A 407 -6.97 -23.73 4.68
CA TYR A 407 -5.57 -23.99 4.96
C TYR A 407 -5.32 -24.34 6.43
N ALA A 408 -5.88 -23.55 7.37
CA ALA A 408 -5.73 -23.79 8.80
C ALA A 408 -6.28 -25.14 9.25
N GLU A 409 -7.37 -25.62 8.64
CA GLU A 409 -7.91 -26.95 8.85
C GLU A 409 -6.98 -28.03 8.28
N GLU A 410 -6.50 -27.85 7.06
CA GLU A 410 -5.64 -28.82 6.37
C GLU A 410 -4.30 -29.06 7.09
N VAL A 411 -3.70 -27.98 7.67
CA VAL A 411 -2.48 -28.10 8.49
C VAL A 411 -2.76 -28.56 9.94
N GLY A 412 -4.01 -28.85 10.28
CA GLY A 412 -4.39 -29.33 11.60
C GLY A 412 -4.42 -28.27 12.72
N ALA A 413 -4.29 -26.98 12.39
CA ALA A 413 -4.32 -25.88 13.37
C ALA A 413 -5.73 -25.68 13.96
N ILE A 414 -6.79 -26.02 13.22
CA ILE A 414 -8.17 -25.96 13.70
C ILE A 414 -8.98 -27.18 13.25
N SER A 415 -10.02 -27.51 13.99
CA SER A 415 -10.97 -28.54 13.59
C SER A 415 -12.01 -27.99 12.59
N VAL A 416 -12.68 -28.88 11.84
CA VAL A 416 -13.82 -28.53 10.94
C VAL A 416 -14.88 -27.71 11.66
N VAL A 417 -15.19 -28.06 12.92
CA VAL A 417 -16.19 -27.33 13.72
C VAL A 417 -15.72 -25.91 14.02
N ALA A 418 -14.43 -25.74 14.37
CA ALA A 418 -13.84 -24.43 14.62
C ALA A 418 -13.79 -23.60 13.33
N LYS A 419 -13.42 -24.19 12.18
CA LYS A 419 -13.47 -23.54 10.87
C LYS A 419 -14.84 -22.92 10.59
N ASN A 420 -15.90 -23.70 10.72
CA ASN A 420 -17.26 -23.22 10.48
C ASN A 420 -17.63 -22.03 11.38
N LYS A 421 -17.20 -22.03 12.64
CA LYS A 421 -17.38 -20.89 13.55
C LYS A 421 -16.60 -19.66 13.09
N PHE A 422 -15.37 -19.82 12.62
CA PHE A 422 -14.57 -18.70 12.10
C PHE A 422 -15.12 -18.12 10.81
N VAL A 423 -15.64 -18.94 9.91
CA VAL A 423 -16.34 -18.50 8.69
C VAL A 423 -17.56 -17.64 9.07
N GLN A 424 -18.35 -18.05 10.06
CA GLN A 424 -19.47 -17.25 10.56
C GLN A 424 -19.01 -15.95 11.23
N ALA A 425 -17.96 -16.01 12.07
CA ALA A 425 -17.37 -14.86 12.71
C ALA A 425 -16.82 -13.86 11.69
N THR A 426 -16.25 -14.34 10.59
CA THR A 426 -15.78 -13.52 9.46
C THR A 426 -16.94 -12.76 8.82
N ALA A 427 -18.03 -13.44 8.49
CA ALA A 427 -19.22 -12.79 7.94
C ALA A 427 -19.75 -11.68 8.87
N TYR A 428 -19.80 -11.97 10.17
CA TYR A 428 -20.21 -10.98 11.18
C TYR A 428 -19.23 -9.78 11.24
N SER A 429 -17.92 -10.04 11.29
CA SER A 429 -16.89 -8.98 11.38
C SER A 429 -16.90 -8.08 10.15
N LEU A 430 -17.05 -8.64 8.96
CA LEU A 430 -17.16 -7.85 7.71
C LEU A 430 -18.49 -7.08 7.63
N THR A 431 -19.57 -7.59 8.24
CA THR A 431 -20.82 -6.83 8.41
C THR A 431 -20.60 -5.60 9.31
N GLN A 432 -19.78 -5.70 10.35
CA GLN A 432 -19.42 -4.53 11.17
C GLN A 432 -18.60 -3.50 10.39
N VAL A 433 -17.66 -3.94 9.55
CA VAL A 433 -16.95 -3.05 8.61
C VAL A 433 -17.93 -2.34 7.68
N TRP A 434 -18.90 -3.06 7.14
CA TRP A 434 -19.97 -2.47 6.35
C TRP A 434 -20.76 -1.38 7.11
N HIS A 435 -21.13 -1.66 8.35
CA HIS A 435 -21.81 -0.68 9.21
C HIS A 435 -20.94 0.55 9.48
N ASN A 436 -19.64 0.37 9.71
CA ASN A 436 -18.70 1.49 9.87
C ASN A 436 -18.66 2.39 8.63
N ILE A 437 -18.65 1.79 7.42
CA ILE A 437 -18.66 2.54 6.16
C ILE A 437 -20.01 3.25 5.97
N ALA A 438 -21.12 2.58 6.23
CA ALA A 438 -22.45 3.16 6.12
C ALA A 438 -22.68 4.31 7.12
N GLU A 439 -22.14 4.20 8.33
CA GLU A 439 -22.13 5.27 9.33
C GLU A 439 -21.33 6.47 8.82
N GLU A 440 -20.15 6.21 8.23
CA GLU A 440 -19.30 7.26 7.69
C GLU A 440 -19.96 8.00 6.52
N LEU A 441 -20.58 7.27 5.60
CA LEU A 441 -21.33 7.86 4.48
C LEU A 441 -22.48 8.73 4.98
N ARG A 442 -23.29 8.23 5.93
CA ARG A 442 -24.37 9.01 6.54
C ARG A 442 -23.84 10.27 7.23
N ARG A 443 -22.70 10.17 7.93
CA ARG A 443 -22.06 11.34 8.54
C ARG A 443 -21.67 12.39 7.50
N ILE A 444 -21.06 11.96 6.38
CA ILE A 444 -20.63 12.85 5.29
C ILE A 444 -21.86 13.48 4.61
N GLU A 445 -22.89 12.70 4.33
CA GLU A 445 -24.11 13.15 3.66
C GLU A 445 -24.92 14.13 4.53
N ASN A 446 -25.02 13.85 5.83
CA ASN A 446 -25.72 14.69 6.78
C ASN A 446 -24.92 15.90 7.24
N CYS A 447 -23.62 15.98 6.92
CA CYS A 447 -22.82 17.14 7.25
C CYS A 447 -23.21 18.32 6.36
N PRO A 448 -23.63 19.45 6.93
CA PRO A 448 -23.99 20.62 6.14
C PRO A 448 -22.84 21.07 5.23
N LYS A 449 -23.06 21.04 3.92
CA LYS A 449 -22.03 21.38 2.91
C LYS A 449 -21.63 22.85 2.93
N THR A 450 -22.46 23.70 3.51
CA THR A 450 -22.21 25.14 3.60
C THR A 450 -22.37 25.63 5.03
N ILE A 451 -21.65 26.70 5.36
CA ILE A 451 -21.78 27.34 6.68
C ILE A 451 -23.22 27.84 6.93
N ARG A 452 -23.94 28.18 5.87
CA ARG A 452 -25.37 28.58 5.95
C ARG A 452 -26.23 27.41 6.45
N THR A 453 -26.13 26.24 5.80
CA THR A 453 -26.88 25.04 6.20
C THR A 453 -26.50 24.56 7.58
N ALA A 454 -25.22 24.71 7.95
CA ALA A 454 -24.73 24.40 9.29
C ALA A 454 -25.39 25.28 10.36
N ILE A 455 -25.50 26.58 10.11
CA ILE A 455 -26.17 27.51 11.03
C ILE A 455 -27.68 27.21 11.13
N ILE A 456 -28.36 26.94 10.02
CA ILE A 456 -29.75 26.54 10.00
C ILE A 456 -29.97 25.31 10.87
N SER A 457 -29.25 24.25 10.62
CA SER A 457 -29.30 23.01 11.40
C SER A 457 -29.02 23.24 12.89
N GLY A 458 -28.03 24.08 13.21
CA GLY A 458 -27.67 24.40 14.59
C GLY A 458 -28.77 25.23 15.31
N VAL A 459 -29.49 26.06 14.62
CA VAL A 459 -30.66 26.81 15.14
C VAL A 459 -31.82 25.87 15.38
N GLU A 460 -32.19 25.04 14.40
CA GLU A 460 -33.27 24.06 14.49
C GLU A 460 -33.04 23.04 15.63
N GLN A 461 -31.81 22.62 15.82
CA GLN A 461 -31.41 21.65 16.87
C GLN A 461 -31.07 22.31 18.20
N GLN A 462 -31.14 23.64 18.31
CA GLN A 462 -30.69 24.41 19.48
C GLN A 462 -29.27 24.05 19.94
N ALA A 463 -28.39 23.74 18.99
CA ALA A 463 -27.04 23.21 19.23
C ALA A 463 -26.06 24.28 19.76
N PHE A 464 -26.41 25.55 19.74
CA PHE A 464 -25.65 26.65 20.33
C PHE A 464 -26.58 27.74 20.84
N SER A 465 -26.14 28.51 21.85
CA SER A 465 -26.93 29.60 22.43
C SER A 465 -26.98 30.78 21.47
N TYR A 466 -28.18 31.23 21.14
CA TYR A 466 -28.48 32.44 20.35
C TYR A 466 -29.65 33.23 20.93
N SER A 467 -29.83 34.44 20.45
CA SER A 467 -30.99 35.25 20.70
C SER A 467 -31.48 35.90 19.40
N THR A 468 -32.73 36.24 19.30
CA THR A 468 -33.30 36.98 18.16
C THR A 468 -33.39 38.45 18.47
N HIS A 469 -32.96 39.32 17.54
CA HIS A 469 -33.09 40.76 17.66
C HIS A 469 -33.23 41.40 16.27
N LYS A 470 -34.30 42.20 16.09
CA LYS A 470 -34.56 42.97 14.83
C LYS A 470 -34.37 42.11 13.55
N GLY A 471 -34.98 40.93 13.50
CA GLY A 471 -34.91 40.04 12.34
C GLY A 471 -33.53 39.38 12.11
N CYS A 472 -32.69 39.35 13.12
CA CYS A 472 -31.38 38.68 13.08
C CYS A 472 -31.29 37.63 14.19
N ILE A 473 -30.59 36.53 13.90
CA ILE A 473 -30.05 35.62 14.88
C ILE A 473 -28.73 36.21 15.42
N CYS A 474 -28.68 36.40 16.72
CA CYS A 474 -27.55 36.99 17.42
C CYS A 474 -26.79 35.92 18.21
N VAL A 475 -25.61 35.58 17.77
CA VAL A 475 -24.80 34.51 18.35
C VAL A 475 -23.42 35.01 18.77
N LYS A 476 -22.87 34.50 19.87
CA LYS A 476 -21.48 34.72 20.24
C LYS A 476 -20.56 33.95 19.30
N LEU A 477 -19.57 34.63 18.73
CA LEU A 477 -18.64 34.02 17.80
C LEU A 477 -17.94 32.76 18.38
N PRO A 478 -17.47 32.75 19.65
CA PRO A 478 -16.89 31.55 20.25
C PRO A 478 -17.87 30.37 20.28
N ALA A 479 -19.15 30.60 20.61
CA ALA A 479 -20.17 29.53 20.68
C ALA A 479 -20.45 28.92 19.30
N LEU A 480 -20.61 29.78 18.29
CA LEU A 480 -20.76 29.34 16.90
C LEU A 480 -19.53 28.61 16.39
N THR A 481 -18.35 29.12 16.70
CA THR A 481 -17.08 28.47 16.30
C THR A 481 -16.94 27.09 16.92
N LYS A 482 -17.24 26.96 18.22
CA LYS A 482 -17.22 25.66 18.91
C LYS A 482 -18.21 24.65 18.31
N TYR A 483 -19.41 25.10 17.99
CA TYR A 483 -20.40 24.28 17.29
C TYR A 483 -19.89 23.81 15.91
N LEU A 484 -19.36 24.73 15.10
CA LEU A 484 -18.83 24.39 13.78
C LEU A 484 -17.58 23.50 13.85
N GLN A 485 -16.74 23.69 14.86
CA GLN A 485 -15.60 22.79 15.14
C GLN A 485 -16.09 21.36 15.41
N ALA A 486 -17.09 21.20 16.26
CA ALA A 486 -17.67 19.91 16.59
C ALA A 486 -18.38 19.28 15.37
N LEU A 487 -19.21 20.06 14.66
CA LEU A 487 -19.98 19.62 13.51
C LEU A 487 -19.08 19.12 12.37
N TYR A 488 -18.04 19.91 12.04
CA TYR A 488 -17.11 19.58 10.96
C TYR A 488 -15.92 18.73 11.44
N ARG A 489 -15.86 18.39 12.73
CA ARG A 489 -14.71 17.72 13.38
C ARG A 489 -13.38 18.40 13.05
N ARG A 490 -13.40 19.73 13.06
CA ARG A 490 -12.27 20.59 12.70
C ARG A 490 -11.92 21.53 13.83
N SER A 491 -11.07 21.07 14.76
CA SER A 491 -10.57 21.88 15.88
C SER A 491 -9.76 23.11 15.44
N ASP A 492 -9.32 23.14 14.17
CA ASP A 492 -8.55 24.21 13.57
C ASP A 492 -9.38 25.43 13.13
N LEU A 493 -10.72 25.34 13.13
CA LEU A 493 -11.56 26.47 12.78
C LEU A 493 -11.40 27.58 13.82
N SER A 494 -10.70 28.67 13.45
CA SER A 494 -10.57 29.83 14.31
C SER A 494 -11.79 30.74 14.20
N GLU A 495 -12.04 31.53 15.25
CA GLU A 495 -13.08 32.57 15.23
C GLU A 495 -12.90 33.55 14.07
N GLN A 496 -11.65 33.93 13.78
CA GLN A 496 -11.32 34.79 12.63
C GLN A 496 -11.72 34.15 11.29
N TYR A 497 -11.44 32.85 11.13
CA TYR A 497 -11.84 32.12 9.94
C TYR A 497 -13.36 32.06 9.78
N VAL A 498 -14.09 31.73 10.84
CA VAL A 498 -15.56 31.67 10.84
C VAL A 498 -16.13 33.05 10.48
N ALA A 499 -15.66 34.12 11.13
CA ALA A 499 -16.11 35.48 10.84
C ALA A 499 -15.79 35.90 9.38
N ALA A 500 -14.62 35.54 8.85
CA ALA A 500 -14.25 35.84 7.46
C ALA A 500 -15.18 35.09 6.47
N ARG A 501 -15.51 33.83 6.74
CA ARG A 501 -16.40 33.06 5.90
C ARG A 501 -17.85 33.59 5.92
N LEU A 502 -18.34 33.97 7.09
CA LEU A 502 -19.67 34.58 7.20
C LEU A 502 -19.78 35.88 6.39
N ARG A 503 -18.70 36.71 6.38
CA ARG A 503 -18.63 37.91 5.53
C ARG A 503 -18.60 37.54 4.04
N GLN A 504 -17.76 36.60 3.65
CA GLN A 504 -17.62 36.13 2.27
C GLN A 504 -18.96 35.65 1.67
N TYR A 505 -19.80 35.03 2.49
CA TYR A 505 -21.13 34.54 2.07
C TYR A 505 -22.26 35.54 2.31
N ASN A 506 -21.94 36.79 2.67
CA ASN A 506 -22.93 37.83 2.97
C ASN A 506 -23.95 37.41 4.04
N LEU A 507 -23.51 36.65 5.04
CA LEU A 507 -24.35 36.14 6.13
C LEU A 507 -24.35 37.05 7.37
N LEU A 508 -23.67 38.18 7.33
CA LEU A 508 -23.63 39.12 8.46
C LEU A 508 -24.35 40.43 8.16
N SER A 509 -25.13 40.89 9.14
CA SER A 509 -25.68 42.25 9.13
C SER A 509 -24.53 43.22 9.47
N ILE A 510 -24.17 44.07 8.52
CA ILE A 510 -23.12 45.08 8.67
C ILE A 510 -23.82 46.43 8.92
N ASP A 511 -23.47 47.14 9.98
CA ASP A 511 -24.00 48.47 10.28
C ASP A 511 -23.33 49.57 9.44
N ALA A 512 -23.85 50.81 9.55
CA ALA A 512 -23.35 51.98 8.84
C ALA A 512 -21.87 52.28 9.16
N SER A 513 -21.35 51.76 10.30
CA SER A 513 -19.94 51.89 10.70
C SER A 513 -19.04 50.71 10.20
N LYS A 514 -19.55 49.86 9.28
CA LYS A 514 -18.91 48.66 8.72
C LYS A 514 -18.57 47.59 9.78
N LYS A 515 -19.21 47.60 10.95
CA LYS A 515 -19.02 46.64 12.01
C LYS A 515 -19.98 45.46 11.85
N SER A 516 -19.46 44.26 11.91
CA SER A 516 -20.25 42.99 11.84
C SER A 516 -20.70 42.46 13.20
N THR A 517 -20.37 43.15 14.29
CA THR A 517 -20.74 42.80 15.66
C THR A 517 -21.51 43.92 16.32
N LYS A 518 -22.61 43.59 17.01
CA LYS A 518 -23.42 44.52 17.81
C LYS A 518 -23.38 44.16 19.29
N LYS A 519 -23.44 45.15 20.17
CA LYS A 519 -23.67 44.90 21.59
C LYS A 519 -25.16 44.64 21.83
N ILE A 520 -25.49 43.44 22.28
CA ILE A 520 -26.86 43.04 22.62
C ILE A 520 -26.80 42.58 24.09
N HIS A 521 -27.62 43.21 24.93
CA HIS A 521 -27.60 42.98 26.39
C HIS A 521 -26.18 43.02 26.99
N GLY A 522 -25.39 44.00 26.59
CA GLY A 522 -24.05 44.20 27.08
C GLY A 522 -22.95 43.27 26.47
N LYS A 523 -23.34 42.28 25.67
CA LYS A 523 -22.44 41.28 25.09
C LYS A 523 -22.25 41.53 23.58
N ARG A 524 -21.03 41.37 23.06
CA ARG A 524 -20.76 41.41 21.63
C ARG A 524 -21.24 40.15 20.93
N CYS A 525 -22.17 40.30 19.97
CA CYS A 525 -22.74 39.20 19.19
C CYS A 525 -22.57 39.47 17.69
N LEU A 526 -22.40 38.42 16.90
CA LEU A 526 -22.61 38.44 15.46
C LEU A 526 -24.08 38.47 15.17
N CYS A 527 -24.52 39.31 14.22
CA CYS A 527 -25.91 39.38 13.80
C CYS A 527 -26.04 38.78 12.40
N ILE A 528 -26.75 37.68 12.30
CA ILE A 528 -27.02 36.94 11.05
C ILE A 528 -28.47 37.22 10.67
N PRO A 529 -28.75 37.91 9.56
CA PRO A 529 -30.13 38.17 9.13
C PRO A 529 -30.88 36.85 8.85
N ILE A 530 -32.09 36.70 9.39
CA ILE A 530 -32.96 35.53 9.17
C ILE A 530 -33.24 35.38 7.67
N SER A 531 -33.44 36.46 6.97
CA SER A 531 -33.64 36.50 5.51
C SER A 531 -32.45 35.94 4.74
N SER A 532 -31.21 36.12 5.24
CA SER A 532 -29.99 35.57 4.60
C SER A 532 -29.88 34.06 4.77
N LEU A 533 -30.55 33.48 5.76
CA LEU A 533 -30.59 32.03 6.01
C LEU A 533 -31.77 31.36 5.27
N LYS A 534 -32.74 32.11 4.74
CA LYS A 534 -34.00 31.60 4.15
C LYS A 534 -34.82 30.75 5.12
N LEU A 535 -34.73 31.04 6.42
CA LEU A 535 -35.59 30.44 7.44
C LEU A 535 -36.99 31.08 7.37
N GLY A 536 -38.01 30.25 7.44
CA GLY A 536 -39.39 30.74 7.59
C GLY A 536 -39.63 31.40 8.96
N SER A 537 -40.54 32.34 9.07
CA SER A 537 -40.85 33.07 10.30
C SER A 537 -41.30 32.19 11.48
N HIS A 538 -41.62 30.92 11.23
CA HIS A 538 -42.03 29.92 12.24
C HIS A 538 -40.91 29.03 12.74
N GLN A 539 -39.66 29.16 12.19
CA GLN A 539 -38.54 28.31 12.52
C GLN A 539 -37.48 28.95 13.47
N VAL A 540 -37.73 30.17 13.95
CA VAL A 540 -36.77 30.94 14.79
C VAL A 540 -37.41 31.33 16.13
#